data_9d6b925a53f4669ac417d033ab09f4ed
#
_entry.id   9d6b925a53f4669ac417d033ab09f4ed
#
_cell.length_a   1.000
_cell.length_b   1.000
_cell.length_c   1.000
_cell.angle_alpha   90.00
_cell.angle_beta   90.00
_cell.angle_gamma   90.00
#
_symmetry.space_group_name_H-M   'P 1'
#
loop_
_entity.id
_entity.type
_entity.pdbx_description
1 polymer ?
#
loop_
_entity_poly.entity_id
_entity_poly.type
_entity_poly.pdbx_seq_one_letter_code
_entity_poly.pdbx_strand_id
1 'polypeptide(L)'
;MRTLHTLTAATIVVATGLGSASVRADAVTDWNRTADELITAAKMGTPPAIRVMALVQTAVHEAVSALPPQADATAQQAAVAAANRVALGKLLPQQEAAITAAYQAALARLGDPANNPATAAGVAAGEQAATRVLTWRADDGAAAPERYRPHAAPGAYVPTTPAAATQWPQRKPWLMSDAAQFRPGPPPALDSTQWARDYNEVKALGAKASAQRSAEQTAVARFWEYSLPAVYHGVVRSVALQPGRSLAQNARLFAATGQAMDDAVIAVMDAKYHHHFWRPVTAIRNGDRDENTQTDMQAGWTPLIDTPPHPEYPSAHSVLAASVGEVIKAEVGRARLPELTTSSPTANGATRRWKSVDAFVQEVSDARVWAGIHFRSATEVGTAMGRRVGALAAARVAQPPLAAAVPPALAPQGPATLAERIAARGVQVYECRADAAAPGGAQWAFVGPQAELFDTTGKPVGSHDSGPHWQASDGSRVVGAVQARADAPQAGAIPWLLLSARSVGNEGRFARVTHIQRVNTQGGTAPARACSAAAVGETERVPYTADYLFYVS
;
A
#
# COMPACT_ATOMS: atom_id res chain seq x y z
N MET A 1 16.23 -30.99 83.49
CA MET A 1 15.97 -29.79 82.68
C MET A 1 16.86 -29.89 81.43
N ARG A 2 16.24 -30.24 80.31
CA ARG A 2 16.92 -30.29 79.00
C ARG A 2 16.17 -29.30 78.06
N THR A 3 16.86 -28.27 77.65
CA THR A 3 16.42 -27.24 76.71
C THR A 3 16.61 -27.78 75.29
N LEU A 4 15.49 -27.90 74.56
CA LEU A 4 15.45 -28.12 73.10
C LEU A 4 15.68 -26.80 72.36
N HIS A 5 16.69 -26.79 71.47
CA HIS A 5 16.86 -25.71 70.51
C HIS A 5 16.20 -26.11 69.19
N THR A 6 15.18 -25.37 68.83
CA THR A 6 14.53 -25.46 67.51
C THR A 6 15.31 -24.61 66.49
N LEU A 7 15.88 -25.30 65.48
CA LEU A 7 16.45 -24.64 64.29
C LEU A 7 15.31 -24.30 63.32
N THR A 8 15.12 -23.02 63.06
CA THR A 8 14.23 -22.50 61.99
C THR A 8 15.03 -22.42 60.71
N ALA A 9 14.68 -23.25 59.70
CA ALA A 9 15.22 -23.17 58.34
C ALA A 9 14.54 -22.02 57.59
N ALA A 10 15.31 -20.99 57.19
CA ALA A 10 14.84 -19.90 56.33
C ALA A 10 14.93 -20.37 54.86
N THR A 11 13.77 -20.55 54.23
CA THR A 11 13.68 -20.82 52.79
C THR A 11 13.81 -19.50 52.01
N ILE A 12 14.93 -19.34 51.31
CA ILE A 12 15.16 -18.22 50.39
C ILE A 12 14.35 -18.51 49.09
N VAL A 13 13.25 -17.82 48.88
CA VAL A 13 12.53 -17.81 47.61
C VAL A 13 13.27 -16.84 46.69
N VAL A 14 14.01 -17.38 45.74
CA VAL A 14 14.56 -16.60 44.61
C VAL A 14 13.41 -16.32 43.65
N ALA A 15 12.84 -15.14 43.74
CA ALA A 15 11.89 -14.61 42.73
C ALA A 15 12.70 -14.30 41.47
N THR A 16 12.67 -15.20 40.48
CA THR A 16 13.08 -14.89 39.11
C THR A 16 12.05 -13.93 38.51
N GLY A 17 12.33 -12.64 38.63
CA GLY A 17 11.59 -11.60 37.92
C GLY A 17 11.80 -11.79 36.42
N LEU A 18 10.85 -12.43 35.75
CA LEU A 18 10.66 -12.28 34.30
C LEU A 18 10.28 -10.82 34.08
N GLY A 19 11.28 -9.98 33.86
CA GLY A 19 11.07 -8.61 33.40
C GLY A 19 10.34 -8.70 32.06
N SER A 20 9.05 -8.31 32.07
CA SER A 20 8.32 -8.01 30.84
C SER A 20 9.09 -6.91 30.14
N ALA A 21 9.88 -7.27 29.11
CA ALA A 21 10.49 -6.30 28.23
C ALA A 21 9.33 -5.50 27.64
N SER A 22 9.15 -4.27 28.10
CA SER A 22 8.20 -3.35 27.47
C SER A 22 8.60 -3.24 26.00
N VAL A 23 7.70 -3.65 25.11
CA VAL A 23 7.89 -3.49 23.66
C VAL A 23 8.05 -2.00 23.41
N ARG A 24 9.30 -1.58 23.18
CA ARG A 24 9.60 -0.18 22.94
C ARG A 24 9.20 0.11 21.49
N ALA A 25 8.29 1.06 21.29
CA ALA A 25 7.97 1.56 19.95
C ALA A 25 9.27 2.04 19.27
N ASP A 26 9.40 1.78 17.99
CA ASP A 26 10.51 2.29 17.19
C ASP A 26 10.21 3.70 16.67
N ALA A 27 11.21 4.38 16.11
CA ALA A 27 11.04 5.74 15.61
C ALA A 27 9.95 5.86 14.53
N VAL A 28 9.72 4.80 13.73
CA VAL A 28 8.67 4.80 12.69
C VAL A 28 7.29 4.83 13.31
N THR A 29 7.04 3.96 14.31
CA THR A 29 5.74 3.91 14.99
C THR A 29 5.48 5.16 15.83
N ASP A 30 6.51 5.73 16.45
CA ASP A 30 6.40 6.98 17.21
C ASP A 30 6.05 8.16 16.29
N TRP A 31 6.77 8.32 15.18
CA TRP A 31 6.49 9.38 14.21
C TRP A 31 5.17 9.17 13.47
N ASN A 32 4.74 7.92 13.22
CA ASN A 32 3.41 7.65 12.68
C ASN A 32 2.31 8.15 13.63
N ARG A 33 2.47 7.97 14.94
CA ARG A 33 1.53 8.50 15.94
C ARG A 33 1.56 10.04 15.97
N THR A 34 2.75 10.64 16.00
CA THR A 34 2.91 12.09 15.96
C THR A 34 2.27 12.72 14.72
N ALA A 35 2.44 12.08 13.54
CA ALA A 35 1.80 12.55 12.31
C ALA A 35 0.26 12.45 12.36
N ASP A 36 -0.30 11.37 12.92
CA ASP A 36 -1.75 11.24 13.16
C ASP A 36 -2.29 12.36 14.07
N GLU A 37 -1.56 12.70 15.12
CA GLU A 37 -1.92 13.78 16.05
C GLU A 37 -1.88 15.15 15.38
N LEU A 38 -0.84 15.45 14.61
CA LEU A 38 -0.68 16.69 13.85
C LEU A 38 -1.79 16.87 12.80
N ILE A 39 -2.13 15.82 12.08
CA ILE A 39 -3.21 15.80 11.08
C ILE A 39 -4.57 16.04 11.76
N THR A 40 -4.79 15.41 12.90
CA THR A 40 -6.02 15.59 13.69
C THR A 40 -6.14 17.04 14.18
N ALA A 41 -5.04 17.61 14.70
CA ALA A 41 -4.98 19.01 15.14
C ALA A 41 -5.17 20.01 13.98
N ALA A 42 -4.74 19.65 12.77
CA ALA A 42 -4.94 20.45 11.56
C ALA A 42 -6.39 20.44 11.05
N LYS A 43 -7.28 19.62 11.62
CA LYS A 43 -8.70 19.49 11.25
C LYS A 43 -8.92 19.22 9.75
N MET A 44 -8.04 18.42 9.17
CA MET A 44 -8.12 18.05 7.75
C MET A 44 -9.31 17.12 7.48
N GLY A 45 -9.89 17.22 6.29
CA GLY A 45 -10.81 16.20 5.78
C GLY A 45 -10.09 14.87 5.49
N THR A 46 -10.85 13.77 5.47
CA THR A 46 -10.29 12.42 5.32
C THR A 46 -9.45 12.22 4.06
N PRO A 47 -9.88 12.60 2.84
CA PRO A 47 -9.08 12.39 1.65
C PRO A 47 -7.71 13.11 1.68
N PRO A 48 -7.61 14.42 1.98
CA PRO A 48 -6.32 15.07 2.10
C PRO A 48 -5.45 14.53 3.26
N ALA A 49 -6.05 14.12 4.39
CA ALA A 49 -5.33 13.53 5.51
C ALA A 49 -4.65 12.20 5.11
N ILE A 50 -5.36 11.34 4.39
CA ILE A 50 -4.82 10.07 3.86
C ILE A 50 -3.66 10.34 2.88
N ARG A 51 -3.82 11.33 1.99
CA ARG A 51 -2.73 11.74 1.08
C ARG A 51 -1.49 12.19 1.83
N VAL A 52 -1.63 13.01 2.86
CA VAL A 52 -0.51 13.46 3.69
C VAL A 52 0.23 12.26 4.28
N MET A 53 -0.50 11.31 4.88
CA MET A 53 0.13 10.12 5.46
C MET A 53 0.80 9.23 4.42
N ALA A 54 0.22 9.07 3.23
CA ALA A 54 0.86 8.31 2.15
C ALA A 54 2.20 8.93 1.73
N LEU A 55 2.26 10.26 1.60
CA LEU A 55 3.50 10.99 1.27
C LEU A 55 4.55 10.84 2.37
N VAL A 56 4.16 11.06 3.62
CA VAL A 56 5.06 10.97 4.78
C VAL A 56 5.63 9.57 4.94
N GLN A 57 4.78 8.54 4.94
CA GLN A 57 5.23 7.17 5.16
C GLN A 57 6.05 6.63 3.98
N THR A 58 5.76 7.06 2.75
CA THR A 58 6.60 6.75 1.59
C THR A 58 7.97 7.41 1.72
N ALA A 59 8.04 8.67 2.13
CA ALA A 59 9.31 9.37 2.36
C ALA A 59 10.15 8.69 3.45
N VAL A 60 9.52 8.25 4.53
CA VAL A 60 10.19 7.48 5.61
C VAL A 60 10.75 6.16 5.08
N HIS A 61 9.96 5.42 4.32
CA HIS A 61 10.41 4.15 3.73
C HIS A 61 11.58 4.35 2.77
N GLU A 62 11.52 5.34 1.89
CA GLU A 62 12.62 5.65 0.97
C GLU A 62 13.88 6.11 1.72
N ALA A 63 13.74 6.91 2.79
CA ALA A 63 14.86 7.35 3.60
C ALA A 63 15.61 6.20 4.25
N VAL A 64 14.88 5.26 4.86
CA VAL A 64 15.45 4.06 5.49
C VAL A 64 16.06 3.14 4.44
N SER A 65 15.41 2.97 3.28
CA SER A 65 15.88 2.10 2.20
C SER A 65 17.12 2.65 1.46
N ALA A 66 17.34 3.97 1.51
CA ALA A 66 18.53 4.61 0.92
C ALA A 66 19.80 4.42 1.75
N LEU A 67 19.68 4.05 3.02
CA LEU A 67 20.82 3.76 3.88
C LEU A 67 21.42 2.39 3.56
N PRO A 68 22.74 2.20 3.76
CA PRO A 68 23.36 0.88 3.63
C PRO A 68 22.66 -0.16 4.53
N PRO A 69 22.57 -1.43 4.12
CA PRO A 69 21.89 -2.48 4.92
C PRO A 69 22.42 -2.64 6.34
N GLN A 70 23.71 -2.32 6.58
CA GLN A 70 24.38 -2.34 7.87
C GLN A 70 24.38 -0.98 8.57
N ALA A 71 23.57 -0.02 8.13
CA ALA A 71 23.54 1.31 8.73
C ALA A 71 23.21 1.24 10.23
N ASP A 72 23.92 2.07 10.98
CA ASP A 72 23.70 2.21 12.42
C ASP A 72 22.23 2.57 12.74
N ALA A 73 21.74 2.06 13.86
CA ALA A 73 20.38 2.36 14.32
C ALA A 73 20.15 3.88 14.51
N THR A 74 21.19 4.63 14.87
CA THR A 74 21.17 6.09 14.99
C THR A 74 20.89 6.73 13.64
N ALA A 75 21.59 6.29 12.57
CA ALA A 75 21.36 6.78 11.21
C ALA A 75 19.93 6.47 10.72
N GLN A 76 19.43 5.26 10.98
CA GLN A 76 18.07 4.89 10.61
C GLN A 76 17.02 5.75 11.33
N GLN A 77 17.16 5.98 12.64
CA GLN A 77 16.22 6.82 13.41
C GLN A 77 16.30 8.30 12.99
N ALA A 78 17.50 8.82 12.70
CA ALA A 78 17.69 10.17 12.20
C ALA A 78 17.04 10.36 10.81
N ALA A 79 17.15 9.34 9.93
CA ALA A 79 16.50 9.36 8.62
C ALA A 79 14.96 9.43 8.73
N VAL A 80 14.39 8.65 9.64
CA VAL A 80 12.94 8.70 9.94
C VAL A 80 12.54 10.10 10.43
N ALA A 81 13.27 10.66 11.39
CA ALA A 81 12.96 11.97 11.96
C ALA A 81 13.06 13.08 10.91
N ALA A 82 14.11 13.11 10.10
CA ALA A 82 14.33 14.11 9.07
C ALA A 82 13.30 14.01 7.92
N ALA A 83 12.95 12.79 7.49
CA ALA A 83 11.91 12.58 6.49
C ALA A 83 10.55 13.11 6.95
N ASN A 84 10.17 12.83 8.20
CA ASN A 84 8.93 13.35 8.78
C ASN A 84 8.96 14.89 8.88
N ARG A 85 10.06 15.47 9.39
CA ARG A 85 10.20 16.92 9.50
C ARG A 85 9.98 17.63 8.17
N VAL A 86 10.67 17.19 7.12
CA VAL A 86 10.58 17.82 5.79
C VAL A 86 9.20 17.63 5.19
N ALA A 87 8.67 16.39 5.22
CA ALA A 87 7.38 16.09 4.61
C ALA A 87 6.22 16.79 5.35
N LEU A 88 6.16 16.67 6.67
CA LEU A 88 5.11 17.30 7.48
C LEU A 88 5.21 18.83 7.44
N GLY A 89 6.41 19.41 7.54
CA GLY A 89 6.61 20.85 7.46
C GLY A 89 6.09 21.45 6.14
N LYS A 90 6.31 20.73 5.02
CA LYS A 90 5.77 21.15 3.71
C LYS A 90 4.26 21.00 3.61
N LEU A 91 3.70 19.93 4.17
CA LEU A 91 2.29 19.55 4.00
C LEU A 91 1.36 20.15 5.07
N LEU A 92 1.90 20.49 6.24
CA LEU A 92 1.19 21.05 7.40
C LEU A 92 1.90 22.29 7.95
N PRO A 93 2.11 23.36 7.14
CA PRO A 93 2.90 24.53 7.56
C PRO A 93 2.35 25.20 8.82
N GLN A 94 1.05 25.09 9.09
CA GLN A 94 0.42 25.61 10.31
C GLN A 94 0.82 24.83 11.57
N GLN A 95 1.47 23.67 11.46
CA GLN A 95 1.96 22.85 12.57
C GLN A 95 3.50 22.94 12.74
N GLU A 96 4.18 23.85 12.04
CA GLU A 96 5.64 23.95 11.99
C GLU A 96 6.31 23.95 13.37
N ALA A 97 5.77 24.67 14.34
CA ALA A 97 6.32 24.72 15.69
C ALA A 97 6.31 23.34 16.38
N ALA A 98 5.21 22.60 16.27
CA ALA A 98 5.07 21.26 16.86
C ALA A 98 5.97 20.25 16.14
N ILE A 99 6.05 20.33 14.81
CA ILE A 99 6.91 19.47 13.97
C ILE A 99 8.38 19.68 14.34
N THR A 100 8.82 20.95 14.43
CA THR A 100 10.18 21.32 14.81
C THR A 100 10.53 20.85 16.21
N ALA A 101 9.63 21.02 17.18
CA ALA A 101 9.83 20.55 18.55
C ALA A 101 9.99 19.01 18.61
N ALA A 102 9.15 18.27 17.90
CA ALA A 102 9.25 16.81 17.82
C ALA A 102 10.57 16.35 17.17
N TYR A 103 11.00 17.03 16.11
CA TYR A 103 12.27 16.75 15.43
C TYR A 103 13.47 17.02 16.35
N GLN A 104 13.52 18.18 17.01
CA GLN A 104 14.59 18.52 17.96
C GLN A 104 14.66 17.53 19.11
N ALA A 105 13.51 17.11 19.65
CA ALA A 105 13.46 16.10 20.70
C ALA A 105 13.97 14.72 20.22
N ALA A 106 13.76 14.37 18.95
CA ALA A 106 14.33 13.16 18.38
C ALA A 106 15.85 13.26 18.24
N LEU A 107 16.38 14.37 17.68
CA LEU A 107 17.82 14.57 17.51
C LEU A 107 18.57 14.65 18.85
N ALA A 108 17.98 15.27 19.86
CA ALA A 108 18.59 15.33 21.21
C ALA A 108 18.90 13.95 21.80
N ARG A 109 18.17 12.91 21.38
CA ARG A 109 18.42 11.51 21.79
C ARG A 109 19.45 10.80 20.95
N LEU A 110 19.70 11.27 19.73
CA LEU A 110 20.57 10.63 18.74
C LEU A 110 21.96 11.28 18.67
N GLY A 111 22.12 12.47 19.21
CA GLY A 111 23.32 13.29 19.11
C GLY A 111 23.26 14.30 17.96
N ASP A 112 23.96 15.44 18.15
CA ASP A 112 24.02 16.54 17.18
C ASP A 112 24.64 16.05 15.86
N PRO A 113 23.99 16.25 14.70
CA PRO A 113 24.56 15.91 13.40
C PRO A 113 25.95 16.51 13.14
N ALA A 114 26.25 17.69 13.69
CA ALA A 114 27.57 18.31 13.56
C ALA A 114 28.71 17.49 14.19
N ASN A 115 28.38 16.67 15.20
CA ASN A 115 29.36 15.92 16.00
C ASN A 115 29.14 14.39 15.89
N ASN A 116 28.09 13.92 15.21
CA ASN A 116 27.77 12.51 15.04
C ASN A 116 27.55 12.16 13.55
N PRO A 117 28.55 11.53 12.88
CA PRO A 117 28.46 11.17 11.48
C PRO A 117 27.25 10.27 11.13
N ALA A 118 26.84 9.37 12.03
CA ALA A 118 25.68 8.50 11.80
C ALA A 118 24.38 9.33 11.80
N THR A 119 24.23 10.27 12.73
CA THR A 119 23.10 11.21 12.73
C THR A 119 23.10 12.07 11.48
N ALA A 120 24.26 12.61 11.07
CA ALA A 120 24.40 13.43 9.85
C ALA A 120 23.98 12.65 8.58
N ALA A 121 24.47 11.41 8.43
CA ALA A 121 24.13 10.57 7.30
C ALA A 121 22.62 10.25 7.25
N GLY A 122 22.02 9.96 8.40
CA GLY A 122 20.58 9.73 8.51
C GLY A 122 19.76 10.96 8.15
N VAL A 123 20.13 12.14 8.68
CA VAL A 123 19.46 13.41 8.36
C VAL A 123 19.50 13.66 6.86
N ALA A 124 20.67 13.57 6.22
CA ALA A 124 20.81 13.77 4.79
C ALA A 124 19.95 12.81 3.97
N ALA A 125 19.92 11.51 4.31
CA ALA A 125 19.08 10.52 3.65
C ALA A 125 17.58 10.86 3.78
N GLY A 126 17.15 11.26 4.98
CA GLY A 126 15.76 11.64 5.26
C GLY A 126 15.30 12.87 4.48
N GLU A 127 16.10 13.93 4.47
CA GLU A 127 15.81 15.17 3.75
C GLU A 127 15.74 14.94 2.24
N GLN A 128 16.70 14.19 1.67
CA GLN A 128 16.72 13.85 0.25
C GLN A 128 15.49 13.01 -0.15
N ALA A 129 15.16 11.97 0.62
CA ALA A 129 14.03 11.10 0.32
C ALA A 129 12.71 11.88 0.37
N ALA A 130 12.48 12.66 1.42
CA ALA A 130 11.27 13.49 1.53
C ALA A 130 11.16 14.51 0.40
N THR A 131 12.25 15.16 0.03
CA THR A 131 12.29 16.11 -1.08
C THR A 131 11.95 15.41 -2.41
N ARG A 132 12.52 14.22 -2.68
CA ARG A 132 12.19 13.44 -3.89
C ARG A 132 10.71 13.08 -3.95
N VAL A 133 10.15 12.53 -2.88
CA VAL A 133 8.74 12.11 -2.85
C VAL A 133 7.80 13.30 -3.02
N LEU A 134 8.07 14.42 -2.34
CA LEU A 134 7.28 15.64 -2.46
C LEU A 134 7.35 16.23 -3.88
N THR A 135 8.52 16.24 -4.50
CA THR A 135 8.69 16.71 -5.88
C THR A 135 7.97 15.79 -6.86
N TRP A 136 8.13 14.49 -6.73
CA TRP A 136 7.47 13.51 -7.58
C TRP A 136 5.94 13.61 -7.53
N ARG A 137 5.39 13.92 -6.35
CA ARG A 137 3.93 14.00 -6.12
C ARG A 137 3.40 15.45 -6.07
N ALA A 138 4.21 16.43 -6.47
CA ALA A 138 3.82 17.85 -6.43
C ALA A 138 2.60 18.12 -7.32
N ASP A 139 2.58 17.51 -8.50
CA ASP A 139 1.48 17.61 -9.48
C ASP A 139 0.75 16.26 -9.60
N ASP A 140 0.18 15.79 -8.49
CA ASP A 140 -0.57 14.54 -8.44
C ASP A 140 -2.09 14.72 -8.64
N GLY A 141 -2.53 15.92 -8.99
CA GLY A 141 -3.94 16.25 -9.23
C GLY A 141 -4.73 16.64 -7.98
N ALA A 142 -4.13 16.65 -6.77
CA ALA A 142 -4.86 17.03 -5.55
C ALA A 142 -5.37 18.48 -5.57
N ALA A 143 -4.69 19.37 -6.27
CA ALA A 143 -5.06 20.78 -6.47
C ALA A 143 -5.85 21.04 -7.76
N ALA A 144 -6.31 19.99 -8.45
CA ALA A 144 -7.10 20.16 -9.66
C ALA A 144 -8.41 20.92 -9.36
N PRO A 145 -8.89 21.77 -10.28
CA PRO A 145 -10.12 22.52 -10.05
C PRO A 145 -11.34 21.59 -9.98
N GLU A 146 -12.26 21.92 -9.08
CA GLU A 146 -13.51 21.19 -8.95
C GLU A 146 -14.44 21.48 -10.15
N ARG A 147 -14.95 20.41 -10.77
CA ARG A 147 -15.80 20.48 -11.96
C ARG A 147 -17.16 19.79 -11.78
N TYR A 148 -17.43 19.28 -10.59
CA TYR A 148 -18.66 18.56 -10.30
C TYR A 148 -19.89 19.43 -10.49
N ARG A 149 -20.93 18.88 -11.12
CA ARG A 149 -22.23 19.52 -11.32
C ARG A 149 -23.32 18.57 -10.82
N PRO A 150 -24.00 18.89 -9.71
CA PRO A 150 -25.10 18.07 -9.20
C PRO A 150 -26.31 18.15 -10.14
N HIS A 151 -27.05 17.06 -10.17
CA HIS A 151 -28.38 16.97 -10.80
C HIS A 151 -29.31 16.15 -9.91
N ALA A 152 -30.62 16.31 -10.06
CA ALA A 152 -31.61 15.61 -9.27
C ALA A 152 -32.42 14.66 -10.16
N ALA A 153 -32.41 13.37 -9.78
CA ALA A 153 -33.24 12.32 -10.34
C ALA A 153 -33.41 11.20 -9.31
N PRO A 154 -34.43 10.32 -9.41
CA PRO A 154 -34.46 9.09 -8.62
C PRO A 154 -33.14 8.31 -8.77
N GLY A 155 -32.60 7.82 -7.68
CA GLY A 155 -31.30 7.15 -7.67
C GLY A 155 -30.08 8.08 -7.65
N ALA A 156 -30.21 9.36 -7.99
CA ALA A 156 -29.09 10.29 -8.05
C ALA A 156 -28.76 10.94 -6.69
N TYR A 157 -27.47 11.14 -6.43
CA TYR A 157 -26.99 11.85 -5.25
C TYR A 157 -27.33 13.34 -5.31
N VAL A 158 -28.02 13.82 -4.29
CA VAL A 158 -28.31 15.24 -4.09
C VAL A 158 -27.49 15.77 -2.92
N PRO A 159 -26.52 16.67 -3.15
CA PRO A 159 -25.72 17.24 -2.08
C PRO A 159 -26.55 18.22 -1.24
N THR A 160 -26.46 18.09 0.09
CA THR A 160 -27.06 19.03 1.05
C THR A 160 -26.05 20.08 1.54
N THR A 161 -24.78 19.88 1.25
CA THR A 161 -23.63 20.77 1.50
C THR A 161 -22.70 20.67 0.29
N PRO A 162 -21.69 21.56 0.13
CA PRO A 162 -20.70 21.42 -0.93
C PRO A 162 -20.12 20.01 -0.98
N ALA A 163 -20.13 19.39 -2.16
CA ALA A 163 -19.65 18.04 -2.37
C ALA A 163 -18.13 17.96 -2.13
N ALA A 164 -17.66 16.94 -1.42
CA ALA A 164 -16.26 16.81 -1.03
C ALA A 164 -15.44 15.99 -2.02
N ALA A 165 -14.17 16.37 -2.21
CA ALA A 165 -13.17 15.62 -2.97
C ALA A 165 -13.59 15.30 -4.42
N THR A 166 -14.27 16.24 -5.06
CA THR A 166 -14.79 16.08 -6.44
C THR A 166 -13.69 15.96 -7.48
N GLN A 167 -12.48 16.44 -7.19
CA GLN A 167 -11.29 16.33 -8.03
C GLN A 167 -10.47 15.06 -7.78
N TRP A 168 -10.76 14.29 -6.73
CA TRP A 168 -9.98 13.07 -6.38
C TRP A 168 -9.92 12.03 -7.51
N PRO A 169 -10.94 11.83 -8.34
CA PRO A 169 -10.87 10.95 -9.50
C PRO A 169 -9.77 11.31 -10.52
N GLN A 170 -9.29 12.56 -10.49
CA GLN A 170 -8.26 13.06 -11.42
C GLN A 170 -6.84 12.89 -10.86
N ARG A 171 -6.71 12.41 -9.62
CA ARG A 171 -5.40 12.22 -8.99
C ARG A 171 -4.64 11.06 -9.62
N LYS A 172 -3.30 11.21 -9.68
CA LYS A 172 -2.40 10.13 -10.07
C LYS A 172 -2.32 9.11 -8.93
N PRO A 173 -2.67 7.84 -9.16
CA PRO A 173 -2.49 6.80 -8.14
C PRO A 173 -1.00 6.53 -7.85
N TRP A 174 -0.74 5.77 -6.80
CA TRP A 174 0.58 5.27 -6.45
C TRP A 174 0.90 3.98 -7.20
N LEU A 175 -0.02 3.04 -7.15
CA LEU A 175 0.16 1.64 -7.54
C LEU A 175 -0.80 1.23 -8.66
N MET A 176 -2.00 1.77 -8.68
CA MET A 176 -2.98 1.52 -9.74
C MET A 176 -2.54 2.20 -11.04
N SER A 177 -3.01 1.66 -12.17
CA SER A 177 -2.77 2.24 -13.49
C SER A 177 -3.52 3.57 -13.69
N ASP A 178 -4.74 3.62 -13.15
CA ASP A 178 -5.65 4.78 -13.17
C ASP A 178 -6.70 4.63 -12.07
N ALA A 179 -7.48 5.69 -11.84
CA ALA A 179 -8.51 5.72 -10.81
C ALA A 179 -9.64 4.69 -11.04
N ALA A 180 -9.91 4.34 -12.29
CA ALA A 180 -11.00 3.44 -12.69
C ALA A 180 -10.61 1.96 -12.69
N GLN A 181 -9.32 1.63 -12.48
CA GLN A 181 -8.81 0.24 -12.59
C GLN A 181 -9.65 -0.79 -11.82
N PHE A 182 -10.19 -0.41 -10.68
CA PHE A 182 -11.00 -1.30 -9.83
C PHE A 182 -12.44 -0.82 -9.67
N ARG A 183 -12.91 0.08 -10.54
CA ARG A 183 -14.29 0.55 -10.51
C ARG A 183 -15.25 -0.63 -10.59
N PRO A 184 -16.20 -0.76 -9.64
CA PRO A 184 -17.18 -1.85 -9.66
C PRO A 184 -18.27 -1.58 -10.71
N GLY A 185 -19.08 -2.61 -10.98
CA GLY A 185 -20.34 -2.44 -11.71
C GLY A 185 -21.32 -1.49 -11.02
N PRO A 186 -22.46 -1.19 -11.64
CA PRO A 186 -23.45 -0.24 -11.11
C PRO A 186 -24.05 -0.74 -9.77
N PRO A 187 -24.63 0.17 -8.96
CA PRO A 187 -25.43 -0.20 -7.81
C PRO A 187 -26.67 -1.02 -8.23
N PRO A 188 -27.36 -1.71 -7.28
CA PRO A 188 -28.57 -2.45 -7.59
C PRO A 188 -29.62 -1.57 -8.28
N ALA A 189 -30.31 -2.12 -9.28
CA ALA A 189 -31.43 -1.46 -9.91
C ALA A 189 -32.54 -1.19 -8.90
N LEU A 190 -33.20 -0.03 -8.98
CA LEU A 190 -34.15 0.42 -7.97
C LEU A 190 -35.40 -0.46 -7.88
N ASP A 191 -35.78 -1.12 -8.97
CA ASP A 191 -36.89 -2.07 -9.04
C ASP A 191 -36.53 -3.49 -8.56
N SER A 192 -35.25 -3.73 -8.18
CA SER A 192 -34.77 -5.06 -7.78
C SER A 192 -35.11 -5.42 -6.35
N THR A 193 -35.23 -6.73 -6.08
CA THR A 193 -35.38 -7.27 -4.72
C THR A 193 -34.14 -7.02 -3.85
N GLN A 194 -32.96 -6.92 -4.47
CA GLN A 194 -31.73 -6.57 -3.74
C GLN A 194 -31.82 -5.13 -3.22
N TRP A 195 -32.26 -4.19 -4.04
CA TRP A 195 -32.51 -2.81 -3.62
C TRP A 195 -33.49 -2.78 -2.43
N ALA A 196 -34.65 -3.42 -2.55
CA ALA A 196 -35.66 -3.43 -1.49
C ALA A 196 -35.12 -3.98 -0.18
N ARG A 197 -34.34 -5.07 -0.22
CA ARG A 197 -33.67 -5.64 0.95
C ARG A 197 -32.76 -4.60 1.62
N ASP A 198 -31.83 -4.02 0.85
CA ASP A 198 -30.83 -3.09 1.35
C ASP A 198 -31.47 -1.78 1.87
N TYR A 199 -32.50 -1.29 1.18
CA TYR A 199 -33.28 -0.14 1.59
C TYR A 199 -33.96 -0.39 2.94
N ASN A 200 -34.67 -1.50 3.10
CA ASN A 200 -35.41 -1.82 4.33
C ASN A 200 -34.46 -2.12 5.50
N GLU A 201 -33.29 -2.75 5.26
CA GLU A 201 -32.28 -2.96 6.30
C GLU A 201 -31.80 -1.61 6.85
N VAL A 202 -31.36 -0.69 5.98
CA VAL A 202 -30.83 0.58 6.46
C VAL A 202 -31.92 1.49 7.03
N LYS A 203 -33.16 1.43 6.50
CA LYS A 203 -34.33 2.14 7.04
C LYS A 203 -34.60 1.73 8.49
N ALA A 204 -34.57 0.44 8.77
CA ALA A 204 -34.83 -0.10 10.10
C ALA A 204 -33.67 0.11 11.07
N LEU A 205 -32.45 -0.28 10.69
CA LEU A 205 -31.28 -0.27 11.58
C LEU A 205 -30.57 1.07 11.62
N GLY A 206 -30.57 1.83 10.51
CA GLY A 206 -29.83 3.07 10.35
C GLY A 206 -30.51 4.32 10.91
N ALA A 207 -31.79 4.25 11.24
CA ALA A 207 -32.57 5.39 11.76
C ALA A 207 -31.97 5.94 13.07
N LYS A 208 -32.01 7.26 13.27
CA LYS A 208 -31.55 7.91 14.50
C LYS A 208 -32.26 7.34 15.74
N ALA A 209 -33.55 7.13 15.64
CA ALA A 209 -34.41 6.55 16.68
C ALA A 209 -34.83 5.11 16.30
N SER A 210 -33.88 4.26 15.92
CA SER A 210 -34.18 2.84 15.59
C SER A 210 -34.57 2.07 16.84
N ALA A 211 -35.70 1.36 16.77
CA ALA A 211 -36.12 0.40 17.78
C ALA A 211 -35.52 -1.02 17.59
N GLN A 212 -34.87 -1.27 16.42
CA GLN A 212 -34.31 -2.58 16.07
C GLN A 212 -32.80 -2.65 16.27
N ARG A 213 -32.10 -1.49 16.23
CA ARG A 213 -30.66 -1.43 16.44
C ARG A 213 -30.31 -1.58 17.91
N SER A 214 -29.41 -2.53 18.24
CA SER A 214 -28.95 -2.74 19.61
C SER A 214 -28.04 -1.60 20.11
N ALA A 215 -27.82 -1.53 21.42
CA ALA A 215 -26.88 -0.61 22.03
C ALA A 215 -25.44 -0.83 21.52
N GLU A 216 -25.02 -2.11 21.35
CA GLU A 216 -23.71 -2.46 20.80
C GLU A 216 -23.57 -2.00 19.34
N GLN A 217 -24.55 -2.23 18.49
CA GLN A 217 -24.56 -1.74 17.12
C GLN A 217 -24.46 -0.20 17.05
N THR A 218 -25.11 0.49 17.98
CA THR A 218 -25.01 1.95 18.11
C THR A 218 -23.58 2.38 18.49
N ALA A 219 -22.97 1.68 19.46
CA ALA A 219 -21.59 1.96 19.88
C ALA A 219 -20.59 1.72 18.75
N VAL A 220 -20.75 0.64 18.00
CA VAL A 220 -19.93 0.33 16.81
C VAL A 220 -20.10 1.40 15.72
N ALA A 221 -21.34 1.80 15.42
CA ALA A 221 -21.62 2.84 14.42
C ALA A 221 -20.97 4.18 14.81
N ARG A 222 -21.03 4.56 16.08
CA ARG A 222 -20.37 5.76 16.61
C ARG A 222 -18.84 5.65 16.59
N PHE A 223 -18.29 4.49 16.90
CA PHE A 223 -16.85 4.24 16.84
C PHE A 223 -16.30 4.49 15.42
N TRP A 224 -16.97 3.96 14.40
CA TRP A 224 -16.56 4.08 12.99
C TRP A 224 -17.12 5.34 12.29
N GLU A 225 -17.67 6.28 13.03
CA GLU A 225 -17.91 7.64 12.52
C GLU A 225 -16.60 8.37 12.25
N TYR A 226 -15.55 8.08 13.04
CA TYR A 226 -14.21 8.62 12.83
C TYR A 226 -13.56 7.98 11.59
N SER A 227 -13.08 8.83 10.68
CA SER A 227 -12.62 8.41 9.35
C SER A 227 -11.17 8.77 9.03
N LEU A 228 -10.47 9.53 9.91
CA LEU A 228 -9.09 9.92 9.68
C LEU A 228 -8.13 8.71 9.73
N PRO A 229 -6.93 8.81 9.12
CA PRO A 229 -5.95 7.72 9.07
C PRO A 229 -5.65 7.07 10.41
N ALA A 230 -5.67 7.84 11.49
CA ALA A 230 -5.32 7.41 12.84
C ALA A 230 -6.05 6.12 13.30
N VAL A 231 -7.34 5.95 12.96
CA VAL A 231 -8.11 4.77 13.36
C VAL A 231 -7.64 3.50 12.65
N TYR A 232 -7.24 3.61 11.40
CA TYR A 232 -6.67 2.50 10.61
C TYR A 232 -5.21 2.23 11.00
N HIS A 233 -4.41 3.28 11.20
CA HIS A 233 -3.02 3.16 11.67
C HIS A 233 -2.93 2.52 13.05
N GLY A 234 -3.91 2.75 13.93
CA GLY A 234 -4.01 2.03 15.20
C GLY A 234 -4.02 0.51 15.01
N VAL A 235 -4.83 0.03 14.05
CA VAL A 235 -4.88 -1.40 13.69
C VAL A 235 -3.54 -1.88 13.15
N VAL A 236 -2.89 -1.12 12.27
CA VAL A 236 -1.57 -1.45 11.70
C VAL A 236 -0.48 -1.47 12.78
N ARG A 237 -0.53 -0.53 13.73
CA ARG A 237 0.40 -0.50 14.88
C ARG A 237 0.34 -1.77 15.73
N SER A 238 -0.79 -2.49 15.76
CA SER A 238 -0.86 -3.80 16.44
C SER A 238 0.11 -4.83 15.85
N VAL A 239 0.41 -4.72 14.55
CA VAL A 239 1.43 -5.54 13.87
C VAL A 239 2.82 -4.93 14.04
N ALA A 240 2.96 -3.62 13.83
CA ALA A 240 4.24 -2.92 13.89
C ALA A 240 4.94 -3.03 15.26
N LEU A 241 4.16 -3.14 16.35
CA LEU A 241 4.66 -3.25 17.72
C LEU A 241 5.00 -4.69 18.14
N GLN A 242 4.91 -5.68 17.25
CA GLN A 242 5.29 -7.05 17.63
C GLN A 242 6.80 -7.16 17.86
N PRO A 243 7.23 -7.98 18.85
CA PRO A 243 8.65 -8.22 19.14
C PRO A 243 9.42 -8.73 17.92
N GLY A 244 10.67 -8.30 17.78
CA GLY A 244 11.58 -8.76 16.73
C GLY A 244 11.40 -8.08 15.36
N ARG A 245 10.49 -7.15 15.23
CA ARG A 245 10.37 -6.35 14.01
C ARG A 245 11.48 -5.30 13.90
N SER A 246 12.03 -5.16 12.71
CA SER A 246 13.01 -4.11 12.42
C SER A 246 12.32 -2.80 12.03
N LEU A 247 13.02 -1.67 12.22
CA LEU A 247 12.60 -0.36 11.79
C LEU A 247 12.28 -0.33 10.28
N ALA A 248 13.10 -0.99 9.45
CA ALA A 248 12.87 -1.10 8.01
C ALA A 248 11.58 -1.86 7.65
N GLN A 249 11.26 -2.93 8.37
CA GLN A 249 9.99 -3.65 8.19
C GLN A 249 8.80 -2.77 8.54
N ASN A 250 8.89 -1.96 9.58
CA ASN A 250 7.82 -1.04 9.97
C ASN A 250 7.69 0.13 8.98
N ALA A 251 8.81 0.70 8.50
CA ALA A 251 8.79 1.72 7.46
C ALA A 251 8.10 1.22 6.19
N ARG A 252 8.40 0.01 5.74
CA ARG A 252 7.75 -0.64 4.60
C ARG A 252 6.26 -0.87 4.85
N LEU A 253 5.87 -1.40 6.01
CA LEU A 253 4.48 -1.66 6.38
C LEU A 253 3.63 -0.39 6.31
N PHE A 254 4.10 0.71 6.91
CA PHE A 254 3.37 1.97 6.89
C PHE A 254 3.35 2.62 5.51
N ALA A 255 4.40 2.50 4.71
CA ALA A 255 4.40 2.97 3.32
C ALA A 255 3.37 2.19 2.48
N ALA A 256 3.36 0.86 2.57
CA ALA A 256 2.37 0.01 1.90
C ALA A 256 0.94 0.37 2.31
N THR A 257 0.72 0.57 3.61
CA THR A 257 -0.58 0.98 4.15
C THR A 257 -0.99 2.36 3.64
N GLY A 258 -0.10 3.34 3.68
CA GLY A 258 -0.36 4.70 3.22
C GLY A 258 -0.71 4.76 1.73
N GLN A 259 0.08 4.09 0.88
CA GLN A 259 -0.17 4.01 -0.55
C GLN A 259 -1.47 3.25 -0.86
N ALA A 260 -1.75 2.14 -0.17
CA ALA A 260 -3.00 1.40 -0.32
C ALA A 260 -4.22 2.25 0.05
N MET A 261 -4.14 3.00 1.14
CA MET A 261 -5.24 3.87 1.59
C MET A 261 -5.47 5.04 0.63
N ASP A 262 -4.42 5.67 0.12
CA ASP A 262 -4.57 6.80 -0.82
C ASP A 262 -5.10 6.33 -2.18
N ASP A 263 -4.61 5.21 -2.71
CA ASP A 263 -5.17 4.60 -3.91
C ASP A 263 -6.63 4.14 -3.70
N ALA A 264 -6.96 3.60 -2.52
CA ALA A 264 -8.33 3.24 -2.17
C ALA A 264 -9.26 4.47 -2.19
N VAL A 265 -8.80 5.63 -1.71
CA VAL A 265 -9.59 6.87 -1.74
C VAL A 265 -9.71 7.40 -3.17
N ILE A 266 -8.65 7.36 -3.97
CA ILE A 266 -8.70 7.75 -5.38
C ILE A 266 -9.74 6.89 -6.13
N ALA A 267 -9.63 5.57 -6.01
CA ALA A 267 -10.52 4.64 -6.69
C ALA A 267 -11.98 4.74 -6.21
N VAL A 268 -12.20 4.87 -4.90
CA VAL A 268 -13.57 4.96 -4.39
C VAL A 268 -14.24 6.29 -4.76
N MET A 269 -13.49 7.40 -4.80
CA MET A 269 -14.04 8.68 -5.25
C MET A 269 -14.35 8.66 -6.76
N ASP A 270 -13.52 8.00 -7.57
CA ASP A 270 -13.83 7.75 -8.97
C ASP A 270 -15.15 6.99 -9.13
N ALA A 271 -15.30 5.85 -8.45
CA ALA A 271 -16.53 5.06 -8.51
C ALA A 271 -17.76 5.84 -8.01
N LYS A 272 -17.62 6.61 -6.92
CA LYS A 272 -18.70 7.43 -6.36
C LYS A 272 -19.21 8.48 -7.34
N TYR A 273 -18.32 9.26 -7.92
CA TYR A 273 -18.69 10.32 -8.86
C TYR A 273 -19.05 9.79 -10.26
N HIS A 274 -18.64 8.56 -10.58
CA HIS A 274 -19.10 7.86 -11.78
C HIS A 274 -20.53 7.35 -11.64
N HIS A 275 -20.84 6.62 -10.54
CA HIS A 275 -22.18 6.04 -10.32
C HIS A 275 -23.19 7.03 -9.78
N HIS A 276 -22.75 8.06 -9.08
CA HIS A 276 -23.55 9.19 -8.62
C HIS A 276 -24.79 8.78 -7.78
N PHE A 277 -24.69 7.69 -7.00
CA PHE A 277 -25.81 7.06 -6.33
C PHE A 277 -26.25 7.83 -5.06
N TRP A 278 -27.55 7.91 -4.84
CA TRP A 278 -28.15 8.64 -3.72
C TRP A 278 -27.89 7.99 -2.36
N ARG A 279 -27.91 8.82 -1.32
CA ARG A 279 -27.74 8.41 0.08
C ARG A 279 -29.05 7.87 0.68
N PRO A 280 -28.98 7.00 1.73
CA PRO A 280 -30.18 6.49 2.41
C PRO A 280 -31.15 7.57 2.85
N VAL A 281 -30.66 8.72 3.34
CA VAL A 281 -31.54 9.83 3.73
C VAL A 281 -32.38 10.37 2.58
N THR A 282 -31.81 10.46 1.38
CA THR A 282 -32.53 10.90 0.19
C THR A 282 -33.47 9.81 -0.31
N ALA A 283 -32.99 8.57 -0.40
CA ALA A 283 -33.78 7.44 -0.88
C ALA A 283 -35.00 7.17 0.01
N ILE A 284 -34.81 7.09 1.33
CA ILE A 284 -35.89 6.74 2.26
C ILE A 284 -36.95 7.86 2.35
N ARG A 285 -36.53 9.12 2.21
CA ARG A 285 -37.48 10.25 2.16
C ARG A 285 -38.24 10.34 0.85
N ASN A 286 -37.83 9.65 -0.19
CA ASN A 286 -38.42 9.64 -1.52
C ASN A 286 -38.64 8.19 -2.02
N GLY A 287 -38.96 7.25 -1.12
CA GLY A 287 -39.14 5.85 -1.47
C GLY A 287 -40.38 5.58 -2.35
N ASP A 288 -41.22 6.57 -2.57
CA ASP A 288 -42.28 6.56 -3.57
C ASP A 288 -41.81 6.87 -5.01
N ARG A 289 -40.49 7.12 -5.19
CA ARG A 289 -39.89 7.52 -6.48
C ARG A 289 -39.00 6.46 -7.11
N ASP A 290 -38.80 5.33 -6.44
CA ASP A 290 -37.92 4.25 -6.92
C ASP A 290 -38.67 3.16 -7.72
N GLU A 291 -40.00 3.32 -7.89
CA GLU A 291 -40.89 2.39 -8.61
C GLU A 291 -40.87 0.95 -8.02
N ASN A 292 -40.41 0.78 -6.76
CA ASN A 292 -40.34 -0.51 -6.08
C ASN A 292 -41.46 -0.66 -5.05
N THR A 293 -42.39 -1.58 -5.29
CA THR A 293 -43.53 -1.81 -4.40
C THR A 293 -43.17 -2.40 -3.02
N GLN A 294 -41.90 -2.78 -2.81
CA GLN A 294 -41.40 -3.33 -1.54
C GLN A 294 -40.68 -2.27 -0.70
N THR A 295 -40.60 -1.03 -1.18
CA THR A 295 -40.05 0.13 -0.47
C THR A 295 -41.17 1.14 -0.24
N ASP A 296 -41.12 1.84 0.89
CA ASP A 296 -42.10 2.88 1.22
C ASP A 296 -41.42 4.13 1.78
N MET A 297 -41.94 5.29 1.41
CA MET A 297 -41.44 6.60 1.83
C MET A 297 -41.60 6.82 3.34
N GLN A 298 -40.56 7.42 3.95
CA GLN A 298 -40.64 7.95 5.31
C GLN A 298 -40.03 9.38 5.34
N ALA A 299 -40.86 10.39 5.14
CA ALA A 299 -40.46 11.79 4.98
C ALA A 299 -39.59 12.34 6.13
N GLY A 300 -39.83 11.92 7.37
CA GLY A 300 -39.08 12.34 8.56
C GLY A 300 -37.87 11.48 8.92
N TRP A 301 -37.51 10.52 8.09
CA TRP A 301 -36.37 9.63 8.40
C TRP A 301 -35.04 10.39 8.45
N THR A 302 -34.24 10.10 9.48
CA THR A 302 -32.89 10.67 9.65
C THR A 302 -31.91 9.57 10.06
N PRO A 303 -30.66 9.59 9.53
CA PRO A 303 -29.64 8.62 9.91
C PRO A 303 -29.14 8.86 11.34
N LEU A 304 -28.46 7.85 11.92
CA LEU A 304 -27.83 7.95 13.24
C LEU A 304 -26.71 8.98 13.27
N ILE A 305 -25.91 9.06 12.20
CA ILE A 305 -24.80 10.02 12.05
C ILE A 305 -25.03 10.89 10.81
N ASP A 306 -24.31 12.00 10.73
CA ASP A 306 -24.41 12.92 9.59
C ASP A 306 -23.96 12.24 8.29
N THR A 307 -24.71 12.51 7.24
CA THR A 307 -24.44 11.95 5.91
C THR A 307 -23.22 12.62 5.28
N PRO A 308 -22.17 11.86 4.91
CA PRO A 308 -20.99 12.42 4.27
C PRO A 308 -21.31 13.10 2.92
N PRO A 309 -20.67 14.25 2.61
CA PRO A 309 -20.99 15.08 1.45
C PRO A 309 -20.37 14.56 0.14
N HIS A 310 -20.66 13.32 -0.22
CA HIS A 310 -20.28 12.70 -1.50
C HIS A 310 -21.23 11.52 -1.80
N PRO A 311 -21.33 11.07 -3.09
CA PRO A 311 -22.22 9.97 -3.47
C PRO A 311 -22.06 8.71 -2.63
N GLU A 312 -23.11 7.89 -2.60
CA GLU A 312 -23.20 6.77 -1.67
C GLU A 312 -22.27 5.61 -2.03
N TYR A 313 -22.28 5.18 -3.30
CA TYR A 313 -21.76 3.89 -3.76
C TYR A 313 -20.39 3.98 -4.45
N PRO A 314 -19.44 3.07 -4.09
CA PRO A 314 -19.44 2.13 -2.97
C PRO A 314 -18.99 2.78 -1.64
N SER A 315 -19.01 2.02 -0.52
CA SER A 315 -18.63 2.52 0.81
C SER A 315 -17.13 2.75 0.95
N ALA A 316 -16.70 4.00 1.18
CA ALA A 316 -15.29 4.36 1.33
C ALA A 316 -14.64 3.71 2.57
N HIS A 317 -15.35 3.64 3.71
CA HIS A 317 -14.83 2.97 4.90
C HIS A 317 -14.57 1.48 4.66
N SER A 318 -15.47 0.79 3.93
CA SER A 318 -15.29 -0.62 3.59
C SER A 318 -14.10 -0.83 2.65
N VAL A 319 -13.91 0.07 1.65
CA VAL A 319 -12.74 0.05 0.77
C VAL A 319 -11.45 0.23 1.57
N LEU A 320 -11.40 1.23 2.46
CA LEU A 320 -10.23 1.51 3.30
C LEU A 320 -9.92 0.34 4.24
N ALA A 321 -10.90 -0.14 5.00
CA ALA A 321 -10.69 -1.23 5.94
C ALA A 321 -10.19 -2.50 5.25
N ALA A 322 -10.77 -2.84 4.10
CA ALA A 322 -10.38 -4.01 3.34
C ALA A 322 -8.98 -3.86 2.72
N SER A 323 -8.62 -2.66 2.23
CA SER A 323 -7.28 -2.43 1.68
C SER A 323 -6.18 -2.54 2.75
N VAL A 324 -6.40 -1.95 3.92
CA VAL A 324 -5.52 -2.10 5.10
C VAL A 324 -5.46 -3.56 5.55
N GLY A 325 -6.59 -4.24 5.55
CA GLY A 325 -6.69 -5.65 5.92
C GLY A 325 -5.82 -6.57 5.06
N GLU A 326 -5.80 -6.37 3.75
CA GLU A 326 -4.96 -7.17 2.84
C GLU A 326 -3.46 -6.87 3.01
N VAL A 327 -3.08 -5.62 3.27
CA VAL A 327 -1.69 -5.27 3.62
C VAL A 327 -1.27 -5.99 4.92
N ILE A 328 -2.12 -6.00 5.95
CA ILE A 328 -1.86 -6.72 7.20
C ILE A 328 -1.74 -8.23 6.96
N LYS A 329 -2.65 -8.84 6.20
CA LYS A 329 -2.58 -10.27 5.87
C LYS A 329 -1.27 -10.63 5.18
N ALA A 330 -0.85 -9.84 4.21
CA ALA A 330 0.40 -10.05 3.48
C ALA A 330 1.63 -9.89 4.38
N GLU A 331 1.65 -8.88 5.25
CA GLU A 331 2.77 -8.61 6.17
C GLU A 331 2.91 -9.71 7.23
N VAL A 332 1.81 -10.20 7.77
CA VAL A 332 1.80 -11.28 8.77
C VAL A 332 2.07 -12.64 8.11
N GLY A 333 1.61 -12.86 6.89
CA GLY A 333 1.80 -14.10 6.14
C GLY A 333 1.31 -15.33 6.90
N ARG A 334 2.22 -16.27 7.19
CA ARG A 334 1.93 -17.50 7.95
C ARG A 334 2.11 -17.36 9.46
N ALA A 335 2.61 -16.22 9.93
CA ALA A 335 2.79 -15.99 11.36
C ALA A 335 1.43 -15.83 12.05
N ARG A 336 1.45 -15.96 13.39
CA ARG A 336 0.24 -15.72 14.17
C ARG A 336 -0.13 -14.24 14.12
N LEU A 337 -1.36 -13.93 13.68
CA LEU A 337 -1.89 -12.57 13.75
C LEU A 337 -1.97 -12.11 15.22
N PRO A 338 -1.40 -10.94 15.57
CA PRO A 338 -1.64 -10.36 16.89
C PRO A 338 -3.10 -9.92 17.03
N GLU A 339 -3.56 -9.71 18.26
CA GLU A 339 -4.85 -9.05 18.47
C GLU A 339 -4.79 -7.65 17.89
N LEU A 340 -5.64 -7.37 16.90
CA LEU A 340 -5.75 -6.06 16.28
C LEU A 340 -6.53 -5.13 17.20
N THR A 341 -6.06 -3.89 17.37
CA THR A 341 -6.72 -2.94 18.27
C THR A 341 -6.57 -1.51 17.76
N THR A 342 -7.59 -0.70 18.00
CA THR A 342 -7.51 0.76 17.80
C THR A 342 -8.53 1.46 18.70
N SER A 343 -8.43 2.78 18.82
CA SER A 343 -9.38 3.61 19.54
C SER A 343 -9.97 4.69 18.64
N SER A 344 -11.13 5.22 19.01
CA SER A 344 -11.82 6.25 18.24
C SER A 344 -12.23 7.45 19.11
N PRO A 345 -11.91 8.70 18.71
CA PRO A 345 -12.35 9.90 19.41
C PRO A 345 -13.88 10.07 19.41
N THR A 346 -14.57 9.64 18.35
CA THR A 346 -16.04 9.74 18.25
C THR A 346 -16.77 8.78 19.20
N ALA A 347 -16.03 7.83 19.79
CA ALA A 347 -16.49 6.96 20.85
C ALA A 347 -15.79 7.27 22.20
N ASN A 348 -15.46 8.55 22.47
CA ASN A 348 -14.81 9.00 23.70
C ASN A 348 -13.50 8.26 24.02
N GLY A 349 -12.72 7.90 22.99
CA GLY A 349 -11.48 7.15 23.15
C GLY A 349 -11.65 5.66 23.43
N ALA A 350 -12.87 5.13 23.35
CA ALA A 350 -13.10 3.69 23.48
C ALA A 350 -12.21 2.89 22.54
N THR A 351 -11.76 1.72 22.99
CA THR A 351 -10.91 0.81 22.25
C THR A 351 -11.69 -0.42 21.80
N ARG A 352 -11.52 -0.82 20.55
CA ARG A 352 -12.06 -2.06 20.00
C ARG A 352 -10.93 -3.02 19.61
N ARG A 353 -11.25 -4.33 19.56
CA ARG A 353 -10.28 -5.42 19.39
C ARG A 353 -10.81 -6.49 18.47
N TRP A 354 -9.94 -7.07 17.61
CA TRP A 354 -10.30 -8.12 16.67
C TRP A 354 -9.24 -9.21 16.65
N LYS A 355 -9.69 -10.46 16.59
CA LYS A 355 -8.84 -11.66 16.49
C LYS A 355 -8.58 -12.08 15.05
N SER A 356 -9.22 -11.44 14.07
CA SER A 356 -9.00 -11.67 12.65
C SER A 356 -9.15 -10.37 11.85
N VAL A 357 -8.48 -10.30 10.72
CA VAL A 357 -8.61 -9.18 9.78
C VAL A 357 -10.03 -9.12 9.22
N ASP A 358 -10.64 -10.27 8.91
CA ASP A 358 -11.99 -10.29 8.35
C ASP A 358 -13.05 -9.80 9.36
N ALA A 359 -12.89 -10.09 10.66
CA ALA A 359 -13.76 -9.54 11.69
C ALA A 359 -13.65 -8.01 11.80
N PHE A 360 -12.44 -7.46 11.70
CA PHE A 360 -12.21 -6.01 11.63
C PHE A 360 -12.92 -5.39 10.42
N VAL A 361 -12.70 -5.94 9.22
CA VAL A 361 -13.29 -5.42 7.97
C VAL A 361 -14.82 -5.52 7.99
N GLN A 362 -15.37 -6.63 8.52
CA GLN A 362 -16.81 -6.83 8.63
C GLN A 362 -17.44 -5.82 9.58
N GLU A 363 -16.84 -5.59 10.75
CA GLU A 363 -17.36 -4.61 11.71
C GLU A 363 -17.40 -3.20 11.14
N VAL A 364 -16.34 -2.78 10.42
CA VAL A 364 -16.34 -1.48 9.72
C VAL A 364 -17.49 -1.38 8.72
N SER A 365 -17.72 -2.44 7.94
CA SER A 365 -18.77 -2.49 6.92
C SER A 365 -20.16 -2.44 7.53
N ASP A 366 -20.41 -3.22 8.57
CA ASP A 366 -21.69 -3.24 9.29
C ASP A 366 -22.00 -1.90 9.96
N ALA A 367 -20.98 -1.25 10.53
CA ALA A 367 -21.09 0.07 11.14
C ALA A 367 -21.71 1.11 10.19
N ARG A 368 -21.46 1.02 8.89
CA ARG A 368 -21.95 2.00 7.92
C ARG A 368 -23.46 1.85 7.65
N VAL A 369 -23.97 0.60 7.68
CA VAL A 369 -25.40 0.32 7.59
C VAL A 369 -26.11 0.77 8.87
N TRP A 370 -25.55 0.39 10.04
CA TRP A 370 -26.09 0.80 11.35
C TRP A 370 -26.05 2.31 11.60
N ALA A 371 -25.09 2.99 10.97
CA ALA A 371 -25.00 4.45 10.98
C ALA A 371 -26.06 5.13 10.10
N GLY A 372 -26.71 4.40 9.20
CA GLY A 372 -27.77 4.91 8.32
C GLY A 372 -27.26 5.68 7.09
N ILE A 373 -26.01 5.45 6.67
CA ILE A 373 -25.39 6.24 5.62
C ILE A 373 -24.92 5.43 4.40
N HIS A 374 -25.01 4.11 4.47
CA HIS A 374 -24.72 3.19 3.38
C HIS A 374 -25.70 2.03 3.31
N PHE A 375 -25.97 1.57 2.09
CA PHE A 375 -26.67 0.33 1.81
C PHE A 375 -25.74 -0.88 1.93
N ARG A 376 -26.30 -2.08 2.19
CA ARG A 376 -25.53 -3.32 2.34
C ARG A 376 -24.66 -3.62 1.12
N SER A 377 -25.22 -3.56 -0.07
CA SER A 377 -24.51 -3.76 -1.34
C SER A 377 -23.30 -2.84 -1.48
N ALA A 378 -23.42 -1.58 -1.08
CA ALA A 378 -22.29 -0.64 -1.15
C ALA A 378 -21.14 -1.02 -0.21
N THR A 379 -21.42 -1.63 0.95
CA THR A 379 -20.39 -2.12 1.87
C THR A 379 -19.74 -3.40 1.39
N GLU A 380 -20.51 -4.33 0.82
CA GLU A 380 -20.02 -5.58 0.25
C GLU A 380 -19.11 -5.32 -0.96
N VAL A 381 -19.57 -4.49 -1.90
CA VAL A 381 -18.79 -4.09 -3.08
C VAL A 381 -17.56 -3.28 -2.69
N GLY A 382 -17.70 -2.38 -1.70
CA GLY A 382 -16.57 -1.64 -1.16
C GLY A 382 -15.51 -2.55 -0.57
N THR A 383 -15.90 -3.57 0.18
CA THR A 383 -14.98 -4.59 0.72
C THR A 383 -14.25 -5.35 -0.39
N ALA A 384 -14.97 -5.80 -1.43
CA ALA A 384 -14.38 -6.50 -2.56
C ALA A 384 -13.37 -5.61 -3.33
N MET A 385 -13.73 -4.34 -3.57
CA MET A 385 -12.87 -3.35 -4.20
C MET A 385 -11.60 -3.09 -3.37
N GLY A 386 -11.75 -2.88 -2.05
CA GLY A 386 -10.64 -2.64 -1.14
C GLY A 386 -9.66 -3.81 -1.07
N ARG A 387 -10.14 -5.05 -1.10
CA ARG A 387 -9.28 -6.23 -1.19
C ARG A 387 -8.40 -6.21 -2.44
N ARG A 388 -8.92 -5.80 -3.59
CA ARG A 388 -8.13 -5.71 -4.83
C ARG A 388 -7.04 -4.63 -4.75
N VAL A 389 -7.36 -3.47 -4.19
CA VAL A 389 -6.39 -2.37 -3.98
C VAL A 389 -5.31 -2.80 -2.97
N GLY A 390 -5.71 -3.38 -1.83
CA GLY A 390 -4.79 -3.83 -0.79
C GLY A 390 -3.86 -4.95 -1.28
N ALA A 391 -4.39 -5.92 -2.05
CA ALA A 391 -3.58 -6.98 -2.65
C ALA A 391 -2.54 -6.43 -3.63
N LEU A 392 -2.89 -5.41 -4.42
CA LEU A 392 -1.94 -4.71 -5.30
C LEU A 392 -0.82 -4.05 -4.50
N ALA A 393 -1.15 -3.36 -3.40
CA ALA A 393 -0.18 -2.71 -2.53
C ALA A 393 0.75 -3.74 -1.85
N ALA A 394 0.17 -4.82 -1.32
CA ALA A 394 0.92 -5.92 -0.73
C ALA A 394 1.92 -6.53 -1.74
N ALA A 395 1.48 -6.78 -2.96
CA ALA A 395 2.32 -7.34 -4.01
C ALA A 395 3.48 -6.42 -4.42
N ARG A 396 3.25 -5.11 -4.45
CA ARG A 396 4.25 -4.14 -4.96
C ARG A 396 5.20 -3.62 -3.89
N VAL A 397 4.74 -3.41 -2.68
CA VAL A 397 5.56 -2.82 -1.60
C VAL A 397 6.20 -3.87 -0.70
N ALA A 398 5.60 -5.06 -0.59
CA ALA A 398 6.15 -6.17 0.19
C ALA A 398 7.29 -6.94 -0.51
N GLN A 399 7.72 -6.50 -1.69
CA GLN A 399 8.83 -7.15 -2.40
C GLN A 399 10.13 -7.06 -1.56
N PRO A 400 10.88 -8.16 -1.41
CA PRO A 400 12.17 -8.09 -0.76
C PRO A 400 13.07 -7.09 -1.49
N PRO A 401 13.94 -6.35 -0.79
CA PRO A 401 14.88 -5.45 -1.42
C PRO A 401 15.72 -6.22 -2.45
N LEU A 402 16.23 -5.53 -3.46
CA LEU A 402 17.19 -6.13 -4.39
C LEU A 402 18.40 -6.62 -3.60
N ALA A 403 18.97 -7.75 -4.03
CA ALA A 403 20.14 -8.35 -3.36
C ALA A 403 21.36 -7.40 -3.34
N ALA A 404 21.39 -6.43 -4.25
CA ALA A 404 22.37 -5.35 -4.30
C ALA A 404 21.72 -4.06 -4.83
N ALA A 405 22.28 -2.92 -4.48
CA ALA A 405 21.84 -1.64 -5.03
C ALA A 405 22.04 -1.59 -6.55
N VAL A 406 21.04 -1.12 -7.27
CA VAL A 406 21.14 -0.92 -8.71
C VAL A 406 22.12 0.23 -9.00
N PRO A 407 23.16 0.02 -9.82
CA PRO A 407 24.08 1.09 -10.17
C PRO A 407 23.37 2.29 -10.79
N PRO A 408 23.78 3.55 -10.47
CA PRO A 408 23.16 4.75 -11.03
C PRO A 408 23.11 4.76 -12.56
N ALA A 409 24.11 4.17 -13.23
CA ALA A 409 24.15 4.04 -14.69
C ALA A 409 22.99 3.22 -15.29
N LEU A 410 22.32 2.40 -14.49
CA LEU A 410 21.16 1.63 -14.89
C LEU A 410 19.83 2.29 -14.49
N ALA A 411 19.84 3.51 -13.93
CA ALA A 411 18.61 4.24 -13.61
C ALA A 411 17.90 4.67 -14.91
N PRO A 412 16.58 4.45 -15.04
CA PRO A 412 15.81 5.00 -16.15
C PRO A 412 15.97 6.52 -16.24
N GLN A 413 16.10 7.06 -17.44
CA GLN A 413 16.18 8.50 -17.66
C GLN A 413 14.77 9.11 -17.80
N GLY A 414 14.55 10.27 -17.18
CA GLY A 414 13.26 10.96 -17.21
C GLY A 414 12.23 10.39 -16.19
N PRO A 415 10.96 10.80 -16.31
CA PRO A 415 9.90 10.32 -15.42
C PRO A 415 9.64 8.83 -15.67
N ALA A 416 10.02 8.00 -14.71
CA ALA A 416 9.80 6.56 -14.78
C ALA A 416 9.44 6.03 -13.39
N THR A 417 8.27 5.40 -13.30
CA THR A 417 7.76 4.78 -12.07
C THR A 417 7.86 3.27 -12.18
N LEU A 418 8.42 2.61 -11.15
CA LEU A 418 8.42 1.15 -11.10
C LEU A 418 6.98 0.63 -11.04
N ALA A 419 6.56 0.01 -12.12
CA ALA A 419 5.22 -0.57 -12.21
C ALA A 419 5.17 -1.97 -11.61
N GLU A 420 6.18 -2.81 -11.90
CA GLU A 420 6.15 -4.20 -11.47
C GLU A 420 7.57 -4.80 -11.44
N ARG A 421 7.79 -5.76 -10.53
CA ARG A 421 8.94 -6.66 -10.51
C ARG A 421 8.47 -8.08 -10.82
N ILE A 422 9.09 -8.71 -11.81
CA ILE A 422 8.77 -10.06 -12.27
C ILE A 422 10.03 -10.91 -12.22
N ALA A 423 9.96 -12.05 -11.56
CA ALA A 423 11.05 -13.02 -11.54
C ALA A 423 11.06 -13.83 -12.84
N ALA A 424 12.24 -14.10 -13.37
CA ALA A 424 12.42 -14.98 -14.53
C ALA A 424 13.24 -16.20 -14.14
N ARG A 425 12.84 -17.36 -14.64
CA ARG A 425 13.55 -18.63 -14.50
C ARG A 425 13.59 -19.33 -15.84
N GLY A 426 14.79 -19.70 -16.30
CA GLY A 426 14.93 -20.32 -17.61
C GLY A 426 16.37 -20.56 -17.98
N VAL A 427 16.68 -20.42 -19.27
CA VAL A 427 18.00 -20.67 -19.83
C VAL A 427 18.42 -19.55 -20.77
N GLN A 428 19.73 -19.30 -20.82
CA GLN A 428 20.37 -18.58 -21.91
C GLN A 428 20.81 -19.63 -22.93
N VAL A 429 20.40 -19.46 -24.17
CA VAL A 429 20.77 -20.38 -25.28
C VAL A 429 22.01 -19.84 -25.96
N TYR A 430 23.00 -20.69 -26.10
CA TYR A 430 24.25 -20.44 -26.84
C TYR A 430 24.39 -21.41 -27.97
N GLU A 431 25.00 -20.99 -29.08
CA GLU A 431 25.36 -21.81 -30.22
C GLU A 431 26.87 -21.68 -30.45
N CYS A 432 27.54 -22.80 -30.65
CA CYS A 432 28.94 -22.80 -31.05
C CYS A 432 29.04 -22.39 -32.51
N ARG A 433 29.60 -21.22 -32.81
CA ARG A 433 29.74 -20.65 -34.15
C ARG A 433 31.19 -20.57 -34.57
N ALA A 434 31.45 -20.80 -35.85
CA ALA A 434 32.77 -20.58 -36.40
C ALA A 434 33.22 -19.11 -36.23
N ASP A 435 34.43 -18.93 -35.69
CA ASP A 435 35.08 -17.64 -35.55
C ASP A 435 36.59 -17.83 -35.71
N ALA A 436 37.13 -17.39 -36.86
CA ALA A 436 38.53 -17.53 -37.15
C ALA A 436 39.48 -16.75 -36.20
N ALA A 437 38.96 -15.77 -35.46
CA ALA A 437 39.70 -15.03 -34.46
C ALA A 437 39.71 -15.68 -33.07
N ALA A 438 38.83 -16.66 -32.84
CA ALA A 438 38.74 -17.34 -31.56
C ALA A 438 39.77 -18.47 -31.41
N PRO A 439 40.30 -18.72 -30.20
CA PRO A 439 41.14 -19.91 -29.95
C PRO A 439 40.37 -21.20 -30.27
N GLY A 440 40.84 -21.99 -31.24
CA GLY A 440 40.18 -23.20 -31.70
C GLY A 440 39.20 -23.00 -32.87
N GLY A 441 39.16 -21.82 -33.50
CA GLY A 441 38.40 -21.51 -34.69
C GLY A 441 36.87 -21.41 -34.50
N ALA A 442 36.41 -21.38 -33.28
CA ALA A 442 34.98 -21.24 -32.95
C ALA A 442 34.76 -20.70 -31.53
N GLN A 443 33.62 -20.07 -31.28
CA GLN A 443 33.21 -19.56 -29.95
C GLN A 443 31.72 -19.73 -29.68
N TRP A 444 31.34 -19.74 -28.41
CA TRP A 444 29.95 -19.71 -27.98
C TRP A 444 29.34 -18.35 -28.27
N ALA A 445 28.39 -18.29 -29.17
CA ALA A 445 27.60 -17.09 -29.48
C ALA A 445 26.25 -17.16 -28.77
N PHE A 446 25.87 -16.07 -28.11
CA PHE A 446 24.56 -15.95 -27.49
C PHE A 446 23.45 -15.88 -28.56
N VAL A 447 22.43 -16.72 -28.41
CA VAL A 447 21.25 -16.78 -29.29
C VAL A 447 20.08 -16.02 -28.70
N GLY A 448 19.78 -16.27 -27.43
CA GLY A 448 18.67 -15.61 -26.75
C GLY A 448 18.26 -16.31 -25.45
N PRO A 449 17.47 -15.63 -24.63
CA PRO A 449 16.84 -16.23 -23.46
C PRO A 449 15.63 -17.09 -23.85
N GLN A 450 15.31 -18.05 -22.98
CA GLN A 450 14.03 -18.75 -22.94
C GLN A 450 13.66 -18.92 -21.47
N ALA A 451 12.73 -18.10 -20.98
CA ALA A 451 12.39 -18.07 -19.56
C ALA A 451 10.89 -17.91 -19.35
N GLU A 452 10.41 -18.51 -18.29
CA GLU A 452 9.09 -18.28 -17.74
C GLU A 452 9.15 -17.13 -16.72
N LEU A 453 8.09 -16.33 -16.71
CA LEU A 453 7.95 -15.15 -15.87
C LEU A 453 6.97 -15.42 -14.73
N PHE A 454 7.35 -15.02 -13.52
CA PHE A 454 6.55 -15.24 -12.31
C PHE A 454 6.33 -13.91 -11.57
N ASP A 455 5.11 -13.69 -11.12
CA ASP A 455 4.82 -12.58 -10.22
C ASP A 455 5.40 -12.82 -8.81
N THR A 456 5.22 -11.84 -7.93
CA THR A 456 5.72 -11.89 -6.55
C THR A 456 5.09 -13.00 -5.70
N THR A 457 3.98 -13.59 -6.14
CA THR A 457 3.34 -14.74 -5.48
C THR A 457 3.87 -16.07 -5.99
N GLY A 458 4.72 -16.06 -7.03
CA GLY A 458 5.24 -17.25 -7.69
C GLY A 458 4.30 -17.83 -8.76
N LYS A 459 3.24 -17.11 -9.13
CA LYS A 459 2.32 -17.49 -10.21
C LYS A 459 2.96 -17.17 -11.56
N PRO A 460 2.91 -18.09 -12.55
CA PRO A 460 3.36 -17.80 -13.91
C PRO A 460 2.48 -16.73 -14.56
N VAL A 461 3.12 -15.73 -15.16
CA VAL A 461 2.46 -14.55 -15.74
C VAL A 461 2.87 -14.23 -17.17
N GLY A 462 3.77 -15.04 -17.76
CA GLY A 462 4.22 -14.84 -19.13
C GLY A 462 5.54 -15.51 -19.45
N SER A 463 6.16 -15.12 -20.57
CA SER A 463 7.45 -15.61 -21.04
C SER A 463 8.39 -14.46 -21.45
N HIS A 464 9.69 -14.79 -21.48
CA HIS A 464 10.76 -13.94 -22.02
C HIS A 464 11.60 -14.73 -23.00
N ASP A 465 11.63 -14.30 -24.23
CA ASP A 465 12.22 -15.01 -25.35
C ASP A 465 13.19 -14.14 -26.15
N SER A 466 13.87 -14.73 -27.14
CA SER A 466 14.83 -14.05 -28.02
C SER A 466 14.22 -12.87 -28.74
N GLY A 467 15.07 -11.85 -29.04
CA GLY A 467 14.70 -10.63 -29.73
C GLY A 467 14.33 -9.45 -28.85
N PRO A 468 14.93 -9.23 -27.69
CA PRO A 468 14.48 -9.49 -26.34
C PRO A 468 13.05 -8.98 -26.12
N HIS A 469 12.12 -9.88 -26.03
CA HIS A 469 10.72 -9.54 -25.78
C HIS A 469 10.17 -10.25 -24.54
N TRP A 470 9.20 -9.61 -23.92
CA TRP A 470 8.41 -10.14 -22.80
C TRP A 470 6.95 -10.17 -23.23
N GLN A 471 6.32 -11.31 -23.07
CA GLN A 471 4.91 -11.51 -23.37
C GLN A 471 4.17 -11.94 -22.12
N ALA A 472 3.13 -11.19 -21.72
CA ALA A 472 2.28 -11.57 -20.62
C ALA A 472 1.19 -12.55 -21.03
N SER A 473 0.62 -13.26 -20.03
CA SER A 473 -0.46 -14.23 -20.26
C SER A 473 -1.75 -13.59 -20.79
N ASP A 474 -1.91 -12.27 -20.67
CA ASP A 474 -3.03 -11.49 -21.24
C ASP A 474 -2.83 -11.11 -22.72
N GLY A 475 -1.71 -11.51 -23.32
CA GLY A 475 -1.36 -11.23 -24.72
C GLY A 475 -0.64 -9.90 -24.93
N SER A 476 -0.50 -9.06 -23.90
CA SER A 476 0.30 -7.84 -24.00
C SER A 476 1.79 -8.20 -24.17
N ARG A 477 2.50 -7.41 -25.00
CA ARG A 477 3.90 -7.67 -25.35
C ARG A 477 4.70 -6.40 -25.39
N VAL A 478 5.96 -6.49 -24.93
CA VAL A 478 6.93 -5.39 -24.98
C VAL A 478 8.26 -5.90 -25.53
N VAL A 479 8.93 -5.08 -26.33
CA VAL A 479 10.27 -5.33 -26.88
C VAL A 479 11.24 -4.32 -26.24
N GLY A 480 12.42 -4.81 -25.81
CA GLY A 480 13.46 -3.97 -25.20
C GLY A 480 14.65 -3.73 -26.11
N ALA A 481 15.33 -2.61 -25.93
CA ALA A 481 16.62 -2.31 -26.52
C ALA A 481 17.61 -1.88 -25.42
N VAL A 482 18.79 -2.53 -25.35
CA VAL A 482 19.78 -2.27 -24.29
C VAL A 482 20.31 -0.85 -24.42
N GLN A 483 20.21 -0.09 -23.33
CA GLN A 483 20.73 1.27 -23.20
C GLN A 483 22.01 1.32 -22.35
N ALA A 484 22.05 0.52 -21.27
CA ALA A 484 23.21 0.48 -20.38
C ALA A 484 23.43 -0.94 -19.82
N ARG A 485 24.67 -1.20 -19.42
CA ARG A 485 25.11 -2.49 -18.85
C ARG A 485 25.97 -2.23 -17.62
N ALA A 486 25.86 -3.09 -16.62
CA ALA A 486 26.76 -3.19 -15.48
C ALA A 486 27.04 -4.65 -15.16
N ASP A 487 28.21 -4.95 -14.61
CA ASP A 487 28.53 -6.29 -14.18
C ASP A 487 27.60 -6.73 -13.04
N ALA A 488 27.25 -8.00 -13.04
CA ALA A 488 26.46 -8.57 -11.93
C ALA A 488 27.34 -8.64 -10.67
N PRO A 489 26.78 -8.34 -9.48
CA PRO A 489 27.52 -8.51 -8.23
C PRO A 489 27.93 -9.96 -7.96
N GLN A 490 27.20 -10.93 -8.50
CA GLN A 490 27.48 -12.35 -8.36
C GLN A 490 28.36 -12.85 -9.48
N ALA A 491 29.48 -13.45 -9.16
CA ALA A 491 30.38 -14.06 -10.14
C ALA A 491 29.66 -15.18 -10.94
N GLY A 492 29.93 -15.25 -12.25
CA GLY A 492 29.31 -16.24 -13.13
C GLY A 492 27.86 -15.94 -13.53
N ALA A 493 27.35 -14.75 -13.19
CA ALA A 493 26.04 -14.30 -13.61
C ALA A 493 26.12 -13.36 -14.83
N ILE A 494 25.07 -13.40 -15.67
CA ILE A 494 24.95 -12.47 -16.81
C ILE A 494 24.80 -11.02 -16.31
N PRO A 495 25.30 -10.03 -17.07
CA PRO A 495 25.27 -8.62 -16.66
C PRO A 495 23.87 -8.10 -16.33
N TRP A 496 23.82 -7.10 -15.45
CA TRP A 496 22.64 -6.26 -15.25
C TRP A 496 22.47 -5.30 -16.41
N LEU A 497 21.24 -4.99 -16.78
CA LEU A 497 20.91 -4.15 -17.93
C LEU A 497 19.86 -3.10 -17.58
N LEU A 498 19.96 -1.95 -18.26
CA LEU A 498 18.84 -1.05 -18.52
C LEU A 498 18.46 -1.17 -20.00
N LEU A 499 17.18 -1.33 -20.28
CA LEU A 499 16.62 -1.36 -21.64
C LEU A 499 15.55 -0.27 -21.75
N SER A 500 15.51 0.44 -22.88
CA SER A 500 14.28 1.10 -23.31
C SER A 500 13.28 0.04 -23.77
N ALA A 501 12.00 0.33 -23.61
CA ALA A 501 10.95 -0.63 -23.91
C ALA A 501 9.85 0.01 -24.75
N ARG A 502 9.29 -0.77 -25.70
CA ARG A 502 8.20 -0.33 -26.56
C ARG A 502 7.15 -1.45 -26.63
N SER A 503 5.91 -1.10 -26.33
CA SER A 503 4.77 -2.02 -26.51
C SER A 503 4.59 -2.37 -27.99
N VAL A 504 4.34 -3.65 -28.27
CA VAL A 504 4.12 -4.19 -29.63
C VAL A 504 2.94 -5.19 -29.64
N GLY A 505 2.20 -5.32 -28.56
CA GLY A 505 1.08 -6.22 -28.40
C GLY A 505 -0.23 -5.49 -28.07
N ASN A 506 -1.17 -6.26 -27.56
CA ASN A 506 -2.47 -5.76 -27.12
C ASN A 506 -2.36 -4.90 -25.84
N GLU A 507 -3.44 -4.21 -25.49
CA GLU A 507 -3.61 -3.63 -24.16
C GLU A 507 -3.44 -4.70 -23.07
N GLY A 508 -2.90 -4.34 -21.93
CA GLY A 508 -2.67 -5.23 -20.80
C GLY A 508 -1.44 -4.89 -19.97
N ARG A 509 -0.89 -5.88 -19.27
CA ARG A 509 0.17 -5.75 -18.27
C ARG A 509 1.39 -4.95 -18.75
N PHE A 510 1.82 -5.16 -20.01
CA PHE A 510 3.02 -4.54 -20.57
C PHE A 510 2.75 -3.38 -21.54
N ALA A 511 1.49 -2.97 -21.73
CA ALA A 511 1.10 -1.97 -22.74
C ALA A 511 1.75 -0.60 -22.56
N ARG A 512 2.06 -0.21 -21.32
CA ARG A 512 2.61 1.12 -20.99
C ARG A 512 4.06 1.10 -20.51
N VAL A 513 4.75 -0.01 -20.66
CA VAL A 513 6.15 -0.16 -20.21
C VAL A 513 7.07 0.66 -21.12
N THR A 514 7.89 1.51 -20.51
CA THR A 514 8.85 2.39 -21.19
C THR A 514 10.30 2.00 -20.95
N HIS A 515 10.60 1.39 -19.79
CA HIS A 515 11.92 0.88 -19.46
C HIS A 515 11.83 -0.46 -18.72
N ILE A 516 12.88 -1.27 -18.90
CA ILE A 516 13.04 -2.55 -18.21
C ILE A 516 14.47 -2.60 -17.65
N GLN A 517 14.61 -2.92 -16.36
CA GLN A 517 15.90 -3.30 -15.79
C GLN A 517 15.95 -4.82 -15.62
N ARG A 518 17.06 -5.45 -15.99
CA ARG A 518 17.42 -6.80 -15.60
C ARG A 518 18.41 -6.75 -14.46
N VAL A 519 18.06 -7.28 -13.31
CA VAL A 519 18.86 -7.27 -12.08
C VAL A 519 18.82 -8.62 -11.36
N ASN A 520 19.54 -8.79 -10.27
CA ASN A 520 19.57 -10.02 -9.47
C ASN A 520 19.84 -11.29 -10.29
N THR A 521 20.69 -11.17 -11.30
CA THR A 521 20.99 -12.29 -12.17
C THR A 521 21.83 -13.35 -11.47
N GLN A 522 21.54 -14.62 -11.76
CA GLN A 522 22.32 -15.78 -11.32
C GLN A 522 22.55 -16.69 -12.52
N GLY A 523 23.77 -17.15 -12.75
CA GLY A 523 24.13 -18.01 -13.86
C GLY A 523 23.94 -17.35 -15.24
N GLY A 524 23.77 -18.18 -16.26
CA GLY A 524 23.46 -17.75 -17.62
C GLY A 524 24.65 -17.29 -18.45
N THR A 525 25.89 -17.27 -17.95
CA THR A 525 27.09 -16.96 -18.75
C THR A 525 27.41 -18.07 -19.75
N ALA A 526 28.17 -17.75 -20.79
CA ALA A 526 28.57 -18.72 -21.81
C ALA A 526 29.16 -19.99 -21.18
N PRO A 527 28.97 -21.18 -21.82
CA PRO A 527 29.50 -22.44 -21.31
C PRO A 527 31.01 -22.37 -21.05
N ALA A 528 31.47 -22.95 -19.94
CA ALA A 528 32.90 -23.03 -19.63
C ALA A 528 33.66 -24.07 -20.52
N ARG A 529 32.95 -25.02 -21.10
CA ARG A 529 33.55 -25.98 -22.04
C ARG A 529 33.95 -25.29 -23.36
N ALA A 530 35.03 -25.74 -23.95
CA ALA A 530 35.50 -25.17 -25.19
C ALA A 530 34.49 -25.42 -26.34
N CYS A 531 34.27 -24.36 -27.15
CA CYS A 531 33.65 -24.48 -28.46
C CYS A 531 34.78 -24.60 -29.50
N SER A 532 34.82 -25.65 -30.24
CA SER A 532 35.85 -25.92 -31.26
C SER A 532 35.24 -26.05 -32.66
N ALA A 533 36.05 -26.00 -33.68
CA ALA A 533 35.58 -26.17 -35.05
C ALA A 533 34.76 -27.46 -35.28
N ALA A 534 35.04 -28.53 -34.53
CA ALA A 534 34.27 -29.79 -34.58
C ALA A 534 32.89 -29.68 -33.90
N ALA A 535 32.68 -28.71 -33.03
CA ALA A 535 31.43 -28.51 -32.30
C ALA A 535 30.55 -27.40 -32.91
N VAL A 536 30.94 -26.84 -34.06
CA VAL A 536 30.14 -25.79 -34.72
C VAL A 536 28.73 -26.31 -35.05
N GLY A 537 27.72 -25.55 -34.65
CA GLY A 537 26.30 -25.89 -34.74
C GLY A 537 25.71 -26.55 -33.48
N GLU A 538 26.56 -26.96 -32.51
CA GLU A 538 26.04 -27.40 -31.21
C GLU A 538 25.41 -26.25 -30.46
N THR A 539 24.32 -26.54 -29.76
CA THR A 539 23.66 -25.58 -28.86
C THR A 539 23.78 -25.99 -27.40
N GLU A 540 23.90 -25.00 -26.50
CA GLU A 540 23.88 -25.25 -25.07
C GLU A 540 22.89 -24.32 -24.36
N ARG A 541 22.16 -24.88 -23.39
CA ARG A 541 21.09 -24.22 -22.61
C ARG A 541 21.59 -24.01 -21.18
N VAL A 542 22.08 -22.81 -20.87
CA VAL A 542 22.68 -22.52 -19.59
C VAL A 542 21.63 -21.95 -18.65
N PRO A 543 21.34 -22.58 -17.51
CA PRO A 543 20.34 -22.12 -16.57
C PRO A 543 20.65 -20.71 -16.04
N TYR A 544 19.61 -19.88 -15.92
CA TYR A 544 19.70 -18.58 -15.27
C TYR A 544 18.43 -18.20 -14.54
N THR A 545 18.56 -17.29 -13.59
CA THR A 545 17.46 -16.51 -13.01
C THR A 545 17.78 -15.03 -13.09
N ALA A 546 16.73 -14.21 -13.10
CA ALA A 546 16.83 -12.75 -13.06
C ALA A 546 15.55 -12.15 -12.47
N ASP A 547 15.64 -10.91 -12.01
CA ASP A 547 14.47 -10.07 -11.81
C ASP A 547 14.40 -9.02 -12.91
N TYR A 548 13.20 -8.82 -13.44
CA TYR A 548 12.89 -7.74 -14.38
C TYR A 548 12.04 -6.69 -13.66
N LEU A 549 12.53 -5.46 -13.63
CA LEU A 549 11.83 -4.30 -13.10
C LEU A 549 11.24 -3.54 -14.28
N PHE A 550 9.91 -3.49 -14.36
CA PHE A 550 9.18 -2.81 -15.43
C PHE A 550 8.77 -1.42 -14.99
N TYR A 551 9.11 -0.40 -15.78
CA TYR A 551 8.82 1.00 -15.50
C TYR A 551 7.82 1.57 -16.51
N VAL A 552 6.95 2.45 -16.03
CA VAL A 552 6.00 3.23 -16.83
C VAL A 552 6.28 4.73 -16.66
N SER A 553 5.89 5.55 -17.62
CA SER A 553 6.01 7.02 -17.56
C SER A 553 4.94 7.64 -16.69
#